data_73ce321bb2d7f081970beb43ae60daca
#
_entry.id   73ce321bb2d7f081970beb43ae60daca
#
_cell.length_a   1.000
_cell.length_b   1.000
_cell.length_c   1.000
_cell.angle_alpha   90.00
_cell.angle_beta   90.00
_cell.angle_gamma   90.00
#
_symmetry.space_group_name_H-M   'P 1'
#
loop_
_entity.id
_entity.type
_entity.pdbx_description
1 polymer ?
#
loop_
_entity_poly.entity_id
_entity_poly.type
_entity_poly.pdbx_seq_one_letter_code
_entity_poly.pdbx_strand_id
1 'polypeptide(L)'
;ESEILKRINSNEAKYVMPPPESNLKLSEREKQILKNWVAQGGNWEPHWAYTKPELPDLPEINIENWASNEIDYFIANKLESKGMSPSEIEEKEILIRRAYFDLTGLPPSLENIDDFISDSSDSAYERVIDNLLESNAYGERMAAIWMDLSRYGDSHGYQDDQERIMWPWRDWVIHAYNSNMPYDKFITWQMAGDMLPNATKEQILASGFNRNHKITQEGGVVPEEYRVEYVADRTVTSAKIMMGLTVECARCHTHKYDPISHDEFFSLYSFFNNVDENGLIVYGDTAPKPNLTIDANDIKSDLPFVNLPDSISDVTLMVMKETENLRNTYVLNRGSYDSPTRLVKPGTPETVLKFDEQKYSSDRIGLSKWFFDKDNPLTSRVTVNRLWQQFFGIGIVATPDDFGSQGNKPFNPELLDWLAHTFQNKDNWDTKKFIKRIVMSSTYRQSSKIKKENRLMDSDNTYLANYPRQKLSAEMIRDNALSTSGMLVQKIGGPSVKPMQPPNLWNEVTGGGGGSLAFYVQDTGDNLYRRSLYTFWKRTVPPPSMMIFDAPTRDFCAPVRQKTSTPLQSLALMNDPQYQLAAENLSK
;
A
#
# COMPACT_ATOMS: atom_id res chain seq x y z
N GLU A 1 -26.32 -31.66 25.65
CA GLU A 1 -27.21 -30.70 24.96
C GLU A 1 -26.47 -29.40 24.73
N SER A 2 -26.47 -28.88 23.50
CA SER A 2 -25.69 -27.67 23.15
C SER A 2 -26.18 -26.43 23.89
N GLU A 3 -25.27 -25.65 24.49
CA GLU A 3 -25.58 -24.41 25.19
C GLU A 3 -26.19 -23.36 24.25
N ILE A 4 -25.77 -23.32 22.98
CA ILE A 4 -26.39 -22.47 21.95
C ILE A 4 -27.87 -22.77 21.82
N LEU A 5 -28.25 -24.06 21.70
CA LEU A 5 -29.64 -24.46 21.53
C LEU A 5 -30.48 -24.14 22.77
N LYS A 6 -29.92 -24.23 23.97
CA LYS A 6 -30.61 -23.83 25.21
C LYS A 6 -30.89 -22.33 25.19
N ARG A 7 -29.90 -21.51 24.86
CA ARG A 7 -30.00 -20.05 24.88
C ARG A 7 -30.94 -19.48 23.83
N ILE A 8 -30.86 -19.96 22.56
CA ILE A 8 -31.73 -19.44 21.49
C ILE A 8 -33.20 -19.85 21.64
N ASN A 9 -33.50 -20.87 22.46
CA ASN A 9 -34.85 -21.33 22.74
C ASN A 9 -35.35 -20.92 24.15
N SER A 10 -34.54 -20.23 24.95
CA SER A 10 -34.93 -19.79 26.29
C SER A 10 -35.94 -18.65 26.21
N ASN A 11 -36.86 -18.64 27.18
CA ASN A 11 -37.78 -17.52 27.41
C ASN A 11 -37.33 -16.61 28.58
N GLU A 12 -36.23 -16.94 29.26
CA GLU A 12 -35.71 -16.17 30.37
C GLU A 12 -34.84 -15.03 29.83
N ALA A 13 -35.20 -13.78 30.14
CA ALA A 13 -34.53 -12.57 29.67
C ALA A 13 -33.01 -12.53 29.93
N LYS A 14 -32.57 -13.11 31.05
CA LYS A 14 -31.13 -13.19 31.42
C LYS A 14 -30.37 -14.30 30.70
N TYR A 15 -31.07 -15.22 30.06
CA TYR A 15 -30.47 -16.42 29.47
C TYR A 15 -30.64 -16.51 27.96
N VAL A 16 -31.69 -15.87 27.45
CA VAL A 16 -31.98 -15.88 26.00
C VAL A 16 -30.89 -15.17 25.19
N MET A 17 -30.59 -15.71 24.01
CA MET A 17 -29.68 -15.10 23.03
C MET A 17 -30.38 -14.97 21.66
N PRO A 18 -30.27 -13.79 21.04
CA PRO A 18 -29.64 -12.54 21.52
C PRO A 18 -30.33 -11.96 22.76
N PRO A 19 -29.60 -11.23 23.62
CA PRO A 19 -30.19 -10.66 24.82
C PRO A 19 -31.19 -9.54 24.46
N PRO A 20 -32.28 -9.37 25.22
CA PRO A 20 -33.35 -8.41 24.89
C PRO A 20 -32.89 -6.97 24.66
N GLU A 21 -31.87 -6.51 25.39
CA GLU A 21 -31.27 -5.18 25.28
C GLU A 21 -30.54 -4.94 23.96
N SER A 22 -30.20 -6.01 23.23
CA SER A 22 -29.58 -5.90 21.91
C SER A 22 -30.55 -5.46 20.81
N ASN A 23 -31.88 -5.52 21.05
CA ASN A 23 -32.95 -5.34 20.08
C ASN A 23 -32.88 -6.29 18.87
N LEU A 24 -32.12 -7.36 18.95
CA LEU A 24 -32.01 -8.39 17.93
C LEU A 24 -32.91 -9.58 18.28
N LYS A 25 -33.48 -10.22 17.25
CA LYS A 25 -34.27 -11.44 17.41
C LYS A 25 -33.92 -12.42 16.28
N LEU A 26 -33.74 -13.69 16.66
CA LEU A 26 -33.61 -14.77 15.68
C LEU A 26 -34.97 -15.16 15.13
N SER A 27 -35.08 -15.22 13.80
CA SER A 27 -36.22 -15.83 13.12
C SER A 27 -36.22 -17.34 13.33
N GLU A 28 -37.37 -18.00 13.16
CA GLU A 28 -37.44 -19.46 13.24
C GLU A 28 -36.56 -20.17 12.18
N ARG A 29 -36.34 -19.52 11.03
CA ARG A 29 -35.39 -20.02 10.01
C ARG A 29 -33.95 -20.01 10.53
N GLU A 30 -33.50 -18.93 11.17
CA GLU A 30 -32.15 -18.82 11.73
C GLU A 30 -31.96 -19.81 12.89
N LYS A 31 -32.95 -19.98 13.77
CA LYS A 31 -32.92 -20.99 14.82
C LYS A 31 -32.83 -22.42 14.23
N GLN A 32 -33.53 -22.69 13.12
CA GLN A 32 -33.45 -23.99 12.47
C GLN A 32 -32.07 -24.22 11.82
N ILE A 33 -31.46 -23.22 11.24
CA ILE A 33 -30.07 -23.27 10.73
C ILE A 33 -29.09 -23.65 11.84
N LEU A 34 -29.18 -22.97 12.99
CA LEU A 34 -28.34 -23.27 14.15
C LEU A 34 -28.56 -24.66 14.72
N LYS A 35 -29.83 -25.15 14.75
CA LYS A 35 -30.16 -26.53 15.14
C LYS A 35 -29.51 -27.55 14.20
N ASN A 36 -29.63 -27.34 12.90
CA ASN A 36 -29.06 -28.22 11.89
C ASN A 36 -27.53 -28.26 12.00
N TRP A 37 -26.88 -27.07 12.16
CA TRP A 37 -25.45 -27.00 12.34
C TRP A 37 -24.96 -27.78 13.58
N VAL A 38 -25.62 -27.61 14.72
CA VAL A 38 -25.31 -28.39 15.93
C VAL A 38 -25.53 -29.89 15.72
N ALA A 39 -26.62 -30.28 15.02
CA ALA A 39 -26.90 -31.67 14.73
C ALA A 39 -25.85 -32.32 13.80
N GLN A 40 -25.22 -31.54 12.94
CA GLN A 40 -24.13 -31.96 12.05
C GLN A 40 -22.74 -31.97 12.74
N GLY A 41 -22.69 -31.75 14.06
CA GLY A 41 -21.45 -31.79 14.84
C GLY A 41 -20.98 -30.45 15.33
N GLY A 42 -21.58 -29.32 14.90
CA GLY A 42 -21.21 -27.97 15.32
C GLY A 42 -19.78 -27.60 14.92
N ASN A 43 -19.29 -28.15 13.81
CA ASN A 43 -17.93 -27.89 13.35
C ASN A 43 -17.75 -26.41 13.06
N TRP A 44 -16.72 -25.83 13.67
CA TRP A 44 -16.31 -24.44 13.45
C TRP A 44 -15.23 -24.43 12.37
N GLU A 45 -15.51 -23.75 11.26
CA GLU A 45 -14.50 -23.46 10.27
C GLU A 45 -13.81 -22.14 10.66
N PRO A 46 -12.47 -22.11 10.76
CA PRO A 46 -11.75 -20.87 10.98
C PRO A 46 -12.04 -19.87 9.85
N HIS A 47 -11.92 -18.58 10.16
CA HIS A 47 -12.07 -17.56 9.12
C HIS A 47 -11.02 -17.76 8.02
N TRP A 48 -11.43 -17.66 6.75
CA TRP A 48 -10.60 -17.96 5.58
C TRP A 48 -9.23 -17.23 5.60
N ALA A 49 -9.19 -16.01 6.14
CA ALA A 49 -7.97 -15.20 6.19
C ALA A 49 -6.91 -15.76 7.14
N TYR A 50 -7.31 -16.54 8.15
CA TYR A 50 -6.42 -17.11 9.17
C TYR A 50 -6.03 -18.56 8.88
N THR A 51 -6.44 -19.09 7.73
CA THR A 51 -6.01 -20.41 7.27
C THR A 51 -4.88 -20.27 6.27
N LYS A 52 -3.87 -21.14 6.37
CA LYS A 52 -2.74 -21.16 5.44
C LYS A 52 -3.22 -21.30 3.99
N PRO A 53 -2.72 -20.48 3.04
CA PRO A 53 -3.05 -20.67 1.63
C PRO A 53 -2.50 -21.99 1.11
N GLU A 54 -3.36 -22.78 0.49
CA GLU A 54 -2.99 -24.02 -0.19
C GLU A 54 -2.89 -23.74 -1.69
N LEU A 55 -2.15 -24.57 -2.42
CA LEU A 55 -2.10 -24.49 -3.88
C LEU A 55 -3.30 -25.24 -4.46
N PRO A 56 -4.34 -24.56 -4.95
CA PRO A 56 -5.46 -25.27 -5.58
C PRO A 56 -5.06 -25.80 -6.96
N ASP A 57 -5.70 -26.85 -7.40
CA ASP A 57 -5.62 -27.34 -8.76
C ASP A 57 -6.24 -26.32 -9.74
N LEU A 58 -5.73 -26.30 -10.98
CA LEU A 58 -6.32 -25.49 -12.03
C LEU A 58 -7.71 -26.02 -12.36
N PRO A 59 -8.76 -25.19 -12.36
CA PRO A 59 -10.10 -25.64 -12.69
C PRO A 59 -10.22 -25.99 -14.18
N GLU A 60 -11.08 -26.96 -14.50
CA GLU A 60 -11.48 -27.22 -15.88
C GLU A 60 -12.39 -26.11 -16.39
N ILE A 61 -12.24 -25.74 -17.67
CA ILE A 61 -13.02 -24.71 -18.34
C ILE A 61 -13.52 -25.23 -19.70
N ASN A 62 -14.68 -24.74 -20.11
CA ASN A 62 -15.26 -25.06 -21.42
C ASN A 62 -14.97 -23.97 -22.47
N ILE A 63 -14.53 -22.78 -22.06
CA ILE A 63 -14.18 -21.69 -22.98
C ILE A 63 -12.89 -22.04 -23.71
N GLU A 64 -13.03 -22.45 -24.97
CA GLU A 64 -11.89 -22.85 -25.80
C GLU A 64 -11.03 -21.65 -26.23
N ASN A 65 -9.71 -21.84 -26.24
CA ASN A 65 -8.71 -20.92 -26.81
C ASN A 65 -8.69 -19.48 -26.22
N TRP A 66 -9.29 -19.27 -25.04
CA TRP A 66 -9.28 -17.96 -24.40
C TRP A 66 -8.16 -17.81 -23.36
N ALA A 67 -7.92 -18.83 -22.55
CA ALA A 67 -6.92 -18.78 -21.50
C ALA A 67 -5.49 -18.71 -22.07
N SER A 68 -4.69 -17.73 -21.61
CA SER A 68 -3.28 -17.57 -21.97
C SER A 68 -2.36 -18.03 -20.85
N ASN A 69 -2.81 -17.99 -19.61
CA ASN A 69 -2.09 -18.49 -18.46
C ASN A 69 -3.04 -18.94 -17.33
N GLU A 70 -2.47 -19.34 -16.20
CA GLU A 70 -3.22 -19.97 -15.09
C GLU A 70 -4.29 -19.05 -14.49
N ILE A 71 -4.08 -17.72 -14.46
CA ILE A 71 -5.06 -16.74 -13.96
C ILE A 71 -6.39 -16.89 -14.72
N ASP A 72 -6.28 -17.07 -16.02
CA ASP A 72 -7.43 -17.12 -16.91
C ASP A 72 -8.33 -18.32 -16.66
N TYR A 73 -7.77 -19.45 -16.22
CA TYR A 73 -8.56 -20.64 -15.85
C TYR A 73 -9.49 -20.34 -14.67
N PHE A 74 -8.99 -19.69 -13.62
CA PHE A 74 -9.80 -19.31 -12.48
C PHE A 74 -10.88 -18.29 -12.83
N ILE A 75 -10.57 -17.33 -13.68
CA ILE A 75 -11.53 -16.30 -14.12
C ILE A 75 -12.58 -16.93 -15.05
N ALA A 76 -12.17 -17.73 -16.03
CA ALA A 76 -13.09 -18.42 -16.94
C ALA A 76 -14.06 -19.34 -16.20
N ASN A 77 -13.56 -20.18 -15.29
CA ASN A 77 -14.37 -21.05 -14.47
C ASN A 77 -15.40 -20.27 -13.64
N LYS A 78 -14.96 -19.12 -13.05
CA LYS A 78 -15.86 -18.24 -12.29
C LYS A 78 -16.95 -17.65 -13.18
N LEU A 79 -16.62 -17.19 -14.37
CA LEU A 79 -17.57 -16.66 -15.35
C LEU A 79 -18.57 -17.74 -15.80
N GLU A 80 -18.09 -18.93 -16.17
CA GLU A 80 -18.93 -20.06 -16.54
C GLU A 80 -19.92 -20.42 -15.43
N SER A 81 -19.47 -20.47 -14.17
CA SER A 81 -20.34 -20.74 -13.02
C SER A 81 -21.46 -19.70 -12.84
N LYS A 82 -21.32 -18.53 -13.45
CA LYS A 82 -22.31 -17.44 -13.45
C LYS A 82 -23.08 -17.33 -14.77
N GLY A 83 -22.83 -18.20 -15.74
CA GLY A 83 -23.43 -18.13 -17.07
C GLY A 83 -22.95 -16.92 -17.89
N MET A 84 -21.75 -16.42 -17.59
CA MET A 84 -21.13 -15.26 -18.23
C MET A 84 -20.01 -15.70 -19.17
N SER A 85 -19.63 -14.84 -20.09
CA SER A 85 -18.50 -15.05 -20.98
C SER A 85 -17.55 -13.87 -20.98
N PRO A 86 -16.23 -14.08 -21.09
CA PRO A 86 -15.27 -12.99 -21.15
C PRO A 86 -15.42 -12.18 -22.44
N SER A 87 -14.87 -10.96 -22.41
CA SER A 87 -14.74 -10.12 -23.60
C SER A 87 -13.59 -10.60 -24.49
N GLU A 88 -13.60 -10.14 -25.73
CA GLU A 88 -12.49 -10.34 -26.66
C GLU A 88 -11.24 -9.58 -26.24
N ILE A 89 -10.10 -9.92 -26.81
CA ILE A 89 -8.84 -9.17 -26.61
C ILE A 89 -9.03 -7.75 -27.16
N GLU A 90 -8.45 -6.77 -26.49
CA GLU A 90 -8.50 -5.35 -26.83
C GLU A 90 -7.66 -5.03 -28.08
N GLU A 91 -7.98 -3.94 -28.76
CA GLU A 91 -7.21 -3.42 -29.88
C GLU A 91 -5.79 -3.00 -29.43
N LYS A 92 -4.79 -3.17 -30.32
CA LYS A 92 -3.37 -2.96 -29.99
C LYS A 92 -3.09 -1.56 -29.44
N GLU A 93 -3.70 -0.53 -30.00
CA GLU A 93 -3.52 0.88 -29.61
C GLU A 93 -3.97 1.13 -28.16
N ILE A 94 -5.09 0.52 -27.77
CA ILE A 94 -5.64 0.64 -26.42
C ILE A 94 -4.82 -0.21 -25.44
N LEU A 95 -4.42 -1.40 -25.90
CA LEU A 95 -3.66 -2.34 -25.07
C LEU A 95 -2.26 -1.80 -24.72
N ILE A 96 -1.53 -1.24 -25.69
CA ILE A 96 -0.22 -0.63 -25.43
C ILE A 96 -0.35 0.57 -24.48
N ARG A 97 -1.35 1.44 -24.72
CA ARG A 97 -1.62 2.58 -23.83
C ARG A 97 -1.87 2.11 -22.40
N ARG A 98 -2.69 1.06 -22.20
CA ARG A 98 -2.96 0.46 -20.89
C ARG A 98 -1.67 -0.01 -20.21
N ALA A 99 -0.88 -0.81 -20.90
CA ALA A 99 0.37 -1.36 -20.38
C ALA A 99 1.37 -0.27 -19.96
N TYR A 100 1.51 0.78 -20.77
CA TYR A 100 2.39 1.91 -20.46
C TYR A 100 1.96 2.63 -19.17
N PHE A 101 0.68 2.99 -19.03
CA PHE A 101 0.21 3.65 -17.81
C PHE A 101 0.30 2.75 -16.56
N ASP A 102 -0.03 1.48 -16.70
CA ASP A 102 -0.03 0.57 -15.56
C ASP A 102 1.40 0.25 -15.08
N LEU A 103 2.36 0.12 -15.99
CA LEU A 103 3.73 -0.26 -15.67
C LEU A 103 4.68 0.92 -15.47
N THR A 104 4.44 2.07 -16.12
CA THR A 104 5.34 3.22 -16.05
C THR A 104 4.69 4.51 -15.53
N GLY A 105 3.36 4.57 -15.54
CA GLY A 105 2.60 5.79 -15.20
C GLY A 105 2.64 6.86 -16.28
N LEU A 106 3.16 6.55 -17.48
CA LEU A 106 3.32 7.46 -18.62
C LEU A 106 2.61 6.93 -19.86
N PRO A 107 2.22 7.80 -20.81
CA PRO A 107 1.71 7.36 -22.10
C PRO A 107 2.85 6.79 -22.98
N PRO A 108 2.54 5.91 -23.95
CA PRO A 108 3.48 5.54 -25.01
C PRO A 108 3.76 6.74 -25.94
N SER A 109 4.93 6.78 -26.57
CA SER A 109 5.21 7.67 -27.71
C SER A 109 4.46 7.18 -28.95
N LEU A 110 4.31 8.06 -29.94
CA LEU A 110 3.75 7.66 -31.25
C LEU A 110 4.58 6.57 -31.90
N GLU A 111 5.90 6.65 -31.82
CA GLU A 111 6.82 5.64 -32.34
C GLU A 111 6.58 4.27 -31.66
N ASN A 112 6.45 4.21 -30.34
CA ASN A 112 6.15 2.96 -29.65
C ASN A 112 4.80 2.36 -30.07
N ILE A 113 3.80 3.20 -30.37
CA ILE A 113 2.50 2.74 -30.87
C ILE A 113 2.65 2.16 -32.27
N ASP A 114 3.30 2.88 -33.19
CA ASP A 114 3.50 2.47 -34.59
C ASP A 114 4.32 1.18 -34.67
N ASP A 115 5.39 1.05 -33.91
CA ASP A 115 6.22 -0.15 -33.80
C ASP A 115 5.39 -1.36 -33.34
N PHE A 116 4.60 -1.21 -32.30
CA PHE A 116 3.76 -2.30 -31.78
C PHE A 116 2.64 -2.70 -32.74
N ILE A 117 2.01 -1.74 -33.45
CA ILE A 117 0.95 -2.02 -34.40
C ILE A 117 1.51 -2.77 -35.60
N SER A 118 2.68 -2.34 -36.12
CA SER A 118 3.33 -2.92 -37.28
C SER A 118 3.93 -4.32 -37.01
N ASP A 119 4.23 -4.63 -35.76
CA ASP A 119 4.77 -5.94 -35.38
C ASP A 119 3.67 -7.01 -35.35
N SER A 120 3.69 -7.91 -36.35
CA SER A 120 2.73 -9.01 -36.49
C SER A 120 3.16 -10.31 -35.78
N SER A 121 4.28 -10.33 -35.07
CA SER A 121 4.76 -11.54 -34.39
C SER A 121 3.96 -11.84 -33.11
N ASP A 122 3.82 -13.12 -32.78
CA ASP A 122 3.12 -13.57 -31.59
C ASP A 122 3.74 -13.02 -30.27
N SER A 123 5.04 -12.72 -30.30
CA SER A 123 5.78 -12.17 -29.17
C SER A 123 5.79 -10.64 -29.08
N ALA A 124 5.11 -9.93 -29.98
CA ALA A 124 5.12 -8.46 -30.02
C ALA A 124 4.70 -7.83 -28.69
N TYR A 125 3.60 -8.31 -28.11
CA TYR A 125 3.10 -7.80 -26.83
C TYR A 125 4.05 -8.12 -25.67
N GLU A 126 4.59 -9.34 -25.62
CA GLU A 126 5.54 -9.74 -24.57
C GLU A 126 6.80 -8.86 -24.58
N ARG A 127 7.34 -8.53 -25.77
CA ARG A 127 8.48 -7.60 -25.86
C ARG A 127 8.16 -6.20 -25.33
N VAL A 128 6.96 -5.69 -25.60
CA VAL A 128 6.52 -4.41 -25.01
C VAL A 128 6.52 -4.50 -23.49
N ILE A 129 5.95 -5.56 -22.92
CA ILE A 129 5.90 -5.77 -21.46
C ILE A 129 7.30 -5.88 -20.86
N ASP A 130 8.20 -6.67 -21.46
CA ASP A 130 9.57 -6.82 -21.00
C ASP A 130 10.31 -5.48 -20.99
N ASN A 131 10.22 -4.71 -22.07
CA ASN A 131 10.82 -3.37 -22.15
C ASN A 131 10.29 -2.42 -21.07
N LEU A 132 8.98 -2.47 -20.78
CA LEU A 132 8.38 -1.63 -19.75
C LEU A 132 8.82 -2.03 -18.35
N LEU A 133 8.92 -3.31 -18.05
CA LEU A 133 9.43 -3.83 -16.78
C LEU A 133 10.92 -3.53 -16.55
N GLU A 134 11.71 -3.43 -17.64
CA GLU A 134 13.13 -3.04 -17.61
C GLU A 134 13.33 -1.52 -17.52
N SER A 135 12.30 -0.74 -17.84
CA SER A 135 12.37 0.72 -17.83
C SER A 135 12.55 1.27 -16.41
N ASN A 136 13.39 2.29 -16.28
CA ASN A 136 13.52 3.02 -15.02
C ASN A 136 12.20 3.65 -14.52
N ALA A 137 11.28 3.96 -15.43
CA ALA A 137 9.95 4.50 -15.10
C ALA A 137 9.07 3.48 -14.36
N TYR A 138 9.36 2.17 -14.47
CA TYR A 138 8.69 1.13 -13.68
C TYR A 138 8.90 1.33 -12.19
N GLY A 139 10.14 1.54 -11.74
CA GLY A 139 10.42 1.79 -10.32
C GLY A 139 9.77 3.06 -9.80
N GLU A 140 9.72 4.14 -10.61
CA GLU A 140 9.00 5.37 -10.25
C GLU A 140 7.49 5.13 -10.08
N ARG A 141 6.89 4.32 -10.98
CA ARG A 141 5.46 3.94 -10.89
C ARG A 141 5.16 3.13 -9.63
N MET A 142 5.96 2.12 -9.33
CA MET A 142 5.79 1.28 -8.14
C MET A 142 6.05 2.07 -6.85
N ALA A 143 7.07 2.93 -6.86
CA ALA A 143 7.36 3.81 -5.74
C ALA A 143 6.22 4.80 -5.45
N ALA A 144 5.55 5.36 -6.46
CA ALA A 144 4.43 6.27 -6.25
C ALA A 144 3.31 5.65 -5.40
N ILE A 145 3.02 4.37 -5.61
CA ILE A 145 2.05 3.60 -4.82
C ILE A 145 2.60 3.34 -3.41
N TRP A 146 3.90 3.00 -3.31
CA TRP A 146 4.53 2.73 -2.02
C TRP A 146 4.61 3.98 -1.12
N MET A 147 4.70 5.18 -1.70
CA MET A 147 4.68 6.45 -0.94
C MET A 147 3.38 6.63 -0.12
N ASP A 148 2.24 6.18 -0.63
CA ASP A 148 0.97 6.25 0.10
C ASP A 148 0.92 5.28 1.28
N LEU A 149 1.40 4.05 1.09
CA LEU A 149 1.48 3.04 2.13
C LEU A 149 2.48 3.45 3.23
N SER A 150 3.59 4.03 2.83
CA SER A 150 4.67 4.44 3.73
C SER A 150 4.44 5.79 4.41
N ARG A 151 3.35 6.50 4.11
CA ARG A 151 3.08 7.85 4.64
C ARG A 151 4.18 8.86 4.30
N TYR A 152 4.82 8.72 3.12
CA TYR A 152 5.92 9.60 2.72
C TYR A 152 5.48 11.09 2.68
N GLY A 153 6.34 11.97 3.19
CA GLY A 153 6.17 13.42 3.11
C GLY A 153 7.50 14.14 3.30
N ASP A 154 7.58 15.33 2.72
CA ASP A 154 8.76 16.22 2.80
C ASP A 154 8.64 17.22 3.96
N SER A 155 7.67 17.00 4.85
CA SER A 155 7.48 17.78 6.08
C SER A 155 7.10 16.90 7.26
N HIS A 156 7.27 17.41 8.49
CA HIS A 156 7.07 16.62 9.70
C HIS A 156 5.60 16.29 10.02
N GLY A 157 4.69 17.15 9.62
CA GLY A 157 3.27 17.10 10.03
C GLY A 157 3.04 17.85 11.34
N TYR A 158 1.87 17.62 11.94
CA TYR A 158 1.35 18.38 13.08
C TYR A 158 1.25 19.88 12.77
N GLN A 159 1.21 20.76 13.77
CA GLN A 159 0.93 22.17 13.60
C GLN A 159 2.09 22.93 12.95
N ASP A 160 3.32 22.71 13.41
CA ASP A 160 4.49 23.43 12.95
C ASP A 160 5.05 22.97 11.60
N ASP A 161 4.77 21.77 11.20
CA ASP A 161 4.99 21.13 9.90
C ASP A 161 6.22 21.62 9.10
N GLN A 162 7.37 21.63 9.77
CA GLN A 162 8.65 22.06 9.16
C GLN A 162 9.18 21.00 8.18
N GLU A 163 10.17 21.41 7.39
CA GLU A 163 10.81 20.56 6.38
C GLU A 163 11.44 19.30 6.99
N ARG A 164 11.31 18.21 6.23
CA ARG A 164 11.89 16.90 6.53
C ARG A 164 12.66 16.40 5.31
N ILE A 165 13.81 15.83 5.55
CA ILE A 165 14.60 15.20 4.48
C ILE A 165 14.40 13.67 4.55
N MET A 166 13.64 13.14 3.58
CA MET A 166 13.43 11.69 3.41
C MET A 166 13.56 11.24 1.95
N TRP A 167 13.84 12.15 1.02
CA TRP A 167 13.93 11.83 -0.40
C TRP A 167 14.99 10.76 -0.76
N PRO A 168 16.14 10.58 -0.04
CA PRO A 168 17.05 9.49 -0.36
C PRO A 168 16.42 8.11 -0.13
N TRP A 169 15.52 7.99 0.85
CA TRP A 169 14.75 6.75 1.06
C TRP A 169 13.75 6.51 -0.07
N ARG A 170 13.07 7.56 -0.58
CA ARG A 170 12.21 7.42 -1.78
C ARG A 170 13.02 6.93 -2.98
N ASP A 171 14.21 7.48 -3.19
CA ASP A 171 15.08 7.08 -4.29
C ASP A 171 15.56 5.62 -4.14
N TRP A 172 15.82 5.17 -2.90
CA TRP A 172 16.05 3.77 -2.61
C TRP A 172 14.85 2.87 -2.98
N VAL A 173 13.63 3.28 -2.70
CA VAL A 173 12.43 2.53 -3.09
C VAL A 173 12.36 2.38 -4.62
N ILE A 174 12.62 3.45 -5.37
CA ILE A 174 12.68 3.40 -6.84
C ILE A 174 13.75 2.40 -7.31
N HIS A 175 14.95 2.49 -6.73
CA HIS A 175 16.05 1.58 -7.02
C HIS A 175 15.69 0.12 -6.72
N ALA A 176 15.11 -0.16 -5.57
CA ALA A 176 14.74 -1.52 -5.15
C ALA A 176 13.73 -2.16 -6.13
N TYR A 177 12.73 -1.41 -6.62
CA TYR A 177 11.81 -1.91 -7.63
C TYR A 177 12.48 -2.08 -9.00
N ASN A 178 13.32 -1.16 -9.43
CA ASN A 178 14.04 -1.26 -10.71
C ASN A 178 14.99 -2.46 -10.74
N SER A 179 15.71 -2.68 -9.64
CA SER A 179 16.60 -3.84 -9.48
C SER A 179 15.86 -5.16 -9.22
N ASN A 180 14.53 -5.14 -9.21
CA ASN A 180 13.68 -6.30 -8.91
C ASN A 180 14.06 -6.98 -7.60
N MET A 181 14.31 -6.18 -6.55
CA MET A 181 14.60 -6.73 -5.23
C MET A 181 13.45 -7.66 -4.78
N PRO A 182 13.72 -8.91 -4.37
CA PRO A 182 12.66 -9.80 -3.86
C PRO A 182 11.85 -9.12 -2.75
N TYR A 183 10.53 -9.27 -2.78
CA TYR A 183 9.62 -8.52 -1.89
C TYR A 183 9.87 -8.79 -0.41
N ASP A 184 10.23 -10.02 -0.05
CA ASP A 184 10.62 -10.39 1.31
C ASP A 184 11.88 -9.63 1.78
N LYS A 185 12.88 -9.51 0.91
CA LYS A 185 14.09 -8.72 1.17
C LYS A 185 13.78 -7.23 1.24
N PHE A 186 12.95 -6.70 0.32
CA PHE A 186 12.51 -5.31 0.28
C PHE A 186 11.84 -4.89 1.59
N ILE A 187 10.95 -5.71 2.12
CA ILE A 187 10.29 -5.46 3.41
C ILE A 187 11.25 -5.68 4.59
N THR A 188 12.01 -6.76 4.58
CA THR A 188 12.95 -7.06 5.67
C THR A 188 13.92 -5.91 5.91
N TRP A 189 14.46 -5.31 4.85
CA TRP A 189 15.36 -4.17 4.98
C TRP A 189 14.65 -2.91 5.50
N GLN A 190 13.41 -2.69 5.12
CA GLN A 190 12.61 -1.59 5.65
C GLN A 190 12.23 -1.77 7.12
N MET A 191 11.98 -3.01 7.54
CA MET A 191 11.61 -3.32 8.93
C MET A 191 12.81 -3.35 9.88
N ALA A 192 13.94 -3.92 9.45
CA ALA A 192 15.06 -4.27 10.31
C ALA A 192 16.43 -4.16 9.63
N GLY A 193 16.57 -3.36 8.56
CA GLY A 193 17.83 -3.24 7.81
C GLY A 193 19.02 -2.77 8.67
N ASP A 194 18.75 -1.88 9.63
CA ASP A 194 19.73 -1.38 10.61
C ASP A 194 20.23 -2.43 11.61
N MET A 195 19.48 -3.53 11.77
CA MET A 195 19.78 -4.61 12.73
C MET A 195 20.47 -5.82 12.08
N LEU A 196 20.61 -5.84 10.75
CA LEU A 196 21.23 -6.96 10.06
C LEU A 196 22.72 -7.08 10.42
N PRO A 197 23.29 -8.29 10.48
CA PRO A 197 24.71 -8.45 10.75
C PRO A 197 25.59 -7.70 9.73
N ASN A 198 26.47 -6.82 10.20
CA ASN A 198 27.30 -5.95 9.36
C ASN A 198 26.48 -5.11 8.37
N ALA A 199 25.37 -4.53 8.85
CA ALA A 199 24.44 -3.76 8.03
C ALA A 199 25.16 -2.73 7.14
N THR A 200 24.88 -2.79 5.84
CA THR A 200 25.40 -1.80 4.88
C THR A 200 24.64 -0.48 5.02
N LYS A 201 25.19 0.62 4.49
CA LYS A 201 24.48 1.92 4.47
C LYS A 201 23.17 1.84 3.71
N GLU A 202 23.09 1.04 2.65
CA GLU A 202 21.84 0.80 1.91
C GLU A 202 20.78 0.13 2.78
N GLN A 203 21.15 -0.90 3.55
CA GLN A 203 20.24 -1.57 4.47
C GLN A 203 19.74 -0.65 5.59
N ILE A 204 20.63 0.20 6.12
CA ILE A 204 20.27 1.20 7.12
C ILE A 204 19.34 2.26 6.49
N LEU A 205 19.64 2.76 5.29
CA LEU A 205 18.81 3.69 4.54
C LEU A 205 17.38 3.16 4.33
N ALA A 206 17.23 1.88 3.97
CA ALA A 206 15.94 1.23 3.77
C ALA A 206 15.04 1.34 5.00
N SER A 207 15.61 1.28 6.21
CA SER A 207 14.86 1.37 7.48
C SER A 207 14.16 2.72 7.70
N GLY A 208 14.46 3.74 6.89
CA GLY A 208 13.77 5.03 6.86
C GLY A 208 12.25 4.90 6.66
N PHE A 209 11.75 3.80 6.10
CA PHE A 209 10.32 3.47 6.05
C PHE A 209 9.60 3.70 7.38
N ASN A 210 10.17 3.20 8.47
CA ASN A 210 9.61 3.28 9.80
C ASN A 210 9.72 4.69 10.43
N ARG A 211 10.35 5.64 9.74
CA ARG A 211 10.52 7.03 10.17
C ARG A 211 9.61 8.00 9.42
N ASN A 212 8.78 7.51 8.50
CA ASN A 212 7.85 8.34 7.71
C ASN A 212 6.57 8.76 8.45
N HIS A 213 6.35 8.36 9.69
CA HIS A 213 5.24 8.89 10.51
C HIS A 213 5.37 10.40 10.78
N LYS A 214 4.29 11.04 11.22
CA LYS A 214 4.33 12.43 11.70
C LYS A 214 5.22 12.55 12.94
N ILE A 215 5.91 13.67 13.09
CA ILE A 215 6.78 13.99 14.24
C ILE A 215 6.47 15.41 14.70
N THR A 216 6.35 15.63 16.03
CA THR A 216 6.09 16.96 16.58
C THR A 216 7.37 17.68 16.99
N GLN A 217 7.35 19.01 16.82
CA GLN A 217 8.35 19.95 17.35
C GLN A 217 7.69 21.10 18.12
N GLU A 218 6.41 20.92 18.48
CA GLU A 218 5.60 21.92 19.15
C GLU A 218 5.98 22.04 20.63
N GLY A 219 6.23 23.29 21.10
CA GLY A 219 6.49 23.55 22.50
C GLY A 219 5.29 23.22 23.41
N GLY A 220 5.57 22.73 24.61
CA GLY A 220 4.55 22.44 25.61
C GLY A 220 3.90 21.06 25.52
N VAL A 221 4.28 20.23 24.57
CA VAL A 221 3.83 18.82 24.47
C VAL A 221 4.58 17.92 25.46
N VAL A 222 3.99 16.77 25.78
CA VAL A 222 4.65 15.73 26.58
C VAL A 222 5.41 14.79 25.64
N PRO A 223 6.76 14.75 25.68
CA PRO A 223 7.54 13.95 24.74
C PRO A 223 7.17 12.47 24.72
N GLU A 224 6.89 11.86 25.87
CA GLU A 224 6.53 10.44 25.97
C GLU A 224 5.20 10.12 25.29
N GLU A 225 4.22 11.02 25.36
CA GLU A 225 2.94 10.88 24.66
C GLU A 225 3.16 10.69 23.14
N TYR A 226 3.93 11.58 22.54
CA TYR A 226 4.22 11.52 21.10
C TYR A 226 5.11 10.34 20.73
N ARG A 227 6.09 9.98 21.58
CA ARG A 227 6.88 8.77 21.33
C ARG A 227 5.99 7.52 21.26
N VAL A 228 5.03 7.41 22.18
CA VAL A 228 4.04 6.31 22.18
C VAL A 228 3.19 6.32 20.89
N GLU A 229 2.77 7.51 20.41
CA GLU A 229 2.06 7.64 19.13
C GLU A 229 2.91 7.16 17.95
N TYR A 230 4.21 7.48 17.91
CA TYR A 230 5.10 7.04 16.82
C TYR A 230 5.25 5.52 16.78
N VAL A 231 5.36 4.89 17.92
CA VAL A 231 5.42 3.42 18.03
C VAL A 231 4.08 2.78 17.62
N ALA A 232 2.96 3.37 18.04
CA ALA A 232 1.62 2.91 17.67
C ALA A 232 1.40 3.04 16.14
N ASP A 233 1.81 4.16 15.52
CA ASP A 233 1.73 4.35 14.06
C ASP A 233 2.51 3.26 13.29
N ARG A 234 3.74 2.92 13.73
CA ARG A 234 4.54 1.84 13.11
C ARG A 234 3.85 0.49 13.24
N THR A 235 3.28 0.21 14.41
CA THR A 235 2.55 -1.03 14.68
C THR A 235 1.36 -1.18 13.74
N VAL A 236 0.52 -0.16 13.68
CA VAL A 236 -0.68 -0.13 12.83
C VAL A 236 -0.32 -0.20 11.34
N THR A 237 0.68 0.58 10.91
CA THR A 237 1.13 0.57 9.52
C THR A 237 1.66 -0.79 9.10
N SER A 238 2.47 -1.44 9.96
CA SER A 238 3.00 -2.77 9.69
C SER A 238 1.88 -3.81 9.60
N ALA A 239 0.89 -3.74 10.50
CA ALA A 239 -0.28 -4.62 10.47
C ALA A 239 -1.11 -4.44 9.18
N LYS A 240 -1.39 -3.20 8.77
CA LYS A 240 -2.12 -2.91 7.52
C LYS A 240 -1.38 -3.39 6.28
N ILE A 241 -0.08 -3.13 6.20
CA ILE A 241 0.70 -3.48 5.01
C ILE A 241 0.94 -4.98 4.91
N MET A 242 1.22 -5.65 6.02
CA MET A 242 1.66 -7.05 6.00
C MET A 242 0.53 -8.05 6.26
N MET A 243 -0.47 -7.65 7.02
CA MET A 243 -1.57 -8.55 7.42
C MET A 243 -2.93 -8.13 6.86
N GLY A 244 -3.07 -6.89 6.35
CA GLY A 244 -4.38 -6.36 5.95
C GLY A 244 -5.37 -6.36 7.12
N LEU A 245 -4.94 -6.04 8.33
CA LEU A 245 -5.76 -6.04 9.53
C LEU A 245 -5.86 -4.65 10.15
N THR A 246 -7.06 -4.31 10.61
CA THR A 246 -7.36 -3.08 11.33
C THR A 246 -7.12 -3.27 12.83
N VAL A 247 -5.88 -3.11 13.28
CA VAL A 247 -5.51 -3.37 14.69
C VAL A 247 -5.66 -2.17 15.62
N GLU A 248 -6.03 -0.98 15.10
CA GLU A 248 -6.12 0.26 15.89
C GLU A 248 -7.08 0.15 17.07
N CYS A 249 -8.21 -0.54 16.93
CA CYS A 249 -9.16 -0.74 18.01
C CYS A 249 -8.55 -1.50 19.19
N ALA A 250 -7.62 -2.42 18.90
CA ALA A 250 -6.95 -3.22 19.91
C ALA A 250 -5.95 -2.42 20.78
N ARG A 251 -5.62 -1.18 20.40
CA ARG A 251 -4.84 -0.25 21.23
C ARG A 251 -5.54 0.14 22.54
N CYS A 252 -6.89 0.21 22.54
CA CYS A 252 -7.65 0.69 23.70
C CYS A 252 -8.37 -0.44 24.46
N HIS A 253 -8.76 -1.49 23.77
CA HIS A 253 -9.48 -2.66 24.29
C HIS A 253 -9.33 -3.83 23.33
N THR A 254 -9.63 -5.05 23.73
CA THR A 254 -9.69 -6.21 22.83
C THR A 254 -10.54 -5.89 21.61
N HIS A 255 -10.05 -6.22 20.41
CA HIS A 255 -10.75 -5.93 19.16
C HIS A 255 -12.17 -6.49 19.19
N LYS A 256 -13.14 -5.72 18.68
CA LYS A 256 -14.55 -6.06 18.83
C LYS A 256 -14.97 -7.26 17.98
N TYR A 257 -14.38 -7.39 16.80
CA TYR A 257 -14.81 -8.35 15.78
C TYR A 257 -13.75 -9.41 15.49
N ASP A 258 -12.50 -9.00 15.40
CA ASP A 258 -11.39 -9.91 15.12
C ASP A 258 -10.78 -10.45 16.41
N PRO A 259 -10.25 -11.67 16.39
CA PRO A 259 -9.66 -12.30 17.57
C PRO A 259 -8.25 -11.75 17.85
N ILE A 260 -8.16 -10.44 18.08
CA ILE A 260 -6.95 -9.70 18.43
C ILE A 260 -7.17 -9.06 19.81
N SER A 261 -6.44 -9.50 20.79
CA SER A 261 -6.54 -8.98 22.14
C SER A 261 -5.79 -7.65 22.32
N HIS A 262 -6.15 -6.91 23.37
CA HIS A 262 -5.43 -5.71 23.80
C HIS A 262 -3.94 -6.00 24.10
N ASP A 263 -3.64 -7.17 24.66
CA ASP A 263 -2.29 -7.62 24.95
C ASP A 263 -1.47 -7.88 23.66
N GLU A 264 -2.07 -8.53 22.68
CA GLU A 264 -1.40 -8.82 21.41
C GLU A 264 -1.07 -7.55 20.63
N PHE A 265 -1.89 -6.50 20.73
CA PHE A 265 -1.54 -5.20 20.17
C PHE A 265 -0.24 -4.67 20.78
N PHE A 266 -0.12 -4.67 22.12
CA PHE A 266 1.08 -4.19 22.80
C PHE A 266 2.26 -5.16 22.68
N SER A 267 2.03 -6.44 22.47
CA SER A 267 3.08 -7.40 22.12
C SER A 267 3.65 -7.11 20.73
N LEU A 268 2.83 -6.76 19.73
CA LEU A 268 3.27 -6.31 18.42
C LEU A 268 3.96 -4.93 18.48
N TYR A 269 3.40 -4.00 19.25
CA TYR A 269 3.95 -2.67 19.53
C TYR A 269 5.37 -2.75 20.11
N SER A 270 5.68 -3.76 20.93
CA SER A 270 6.97 -3.90 21.60
C SER A 270 8.15 -4.05 20.65
N PHE A 271 7.94 -4.58 19.42
CA PHE A 271 8.98 -4.66 18.40
C PHE A 271 9.52 -3.30 17.94
N PHE A 272 8.72 -2.23 18.13
CA PHE A 272 9.06 -0.86 17.72
C PHE A 272 9.34 0.07 18.89
N ASN A 273 9.19 -0.40 20.14
CA ASN A 273 9.31 0.43 21.33
C ASN A 273 10.75 0.84 21.68
N ASN A 274 11.73 0.13 21.13
CA ASN A 274 13.16 0.31 21.46
C ASN A 274 13.91 1.27 20.53
N VAL A 275 13.22 1.95 19.63
CA VAL A 275 13.87 2.93 18.74
C VAL A 275 14.46 4.08 19.58
N ASP A 276 15.72 4.46 19.29
CA ASP A 276 16.45 5.53 19.96
C ASP A 276 15.97 6.92 19.50
N GLU A 277 14.71 7.21 19.79
CA GLU A 277 14.07 8.46 19.39
C GLU A 277 13.44 9.20 20.58
N ASN A 278 13.25 10.51 20.40
CA ASN A 278 12.48 11.35 21.31
C ASN A 278 11.13 11.70 20.65
N GLY A 279 10.08 11.81 21.45
CA GLY A 279 8.75 12.22 20.98
C GLY A 279 8.67 13.70 20.60
N LEU A 280 9.54 14.55 21.16
CA LEU A 280 9.66 15.95 20.78
C LEU A 280 11.05 16.21 20.17
N ILE A 281 11.08 16.78 18.99
CA ILE A 281 12.32 17.14 18.28
C ILE A 281 12.60 18.64 18.39
N VAL A 282 13.87 19.02 18.14
CA VAL A 282 14.28 20.42 18.09
C VAL A 282 13.61 21.11 16.90
N TYR A 283 13.13 22.32 17.12
CA TYR A 283 12.50 23.12 16.07
C TYR A 283 13.47 23.36 14.89
N GLY A 284 13.00 23.07 13.68
CA GLY A 284 13.77 23.19 12.45
C GLY A 284 14.78 22.06 12.18
N ASP A 285 14.84 21.03 13.01
CA ASP A 285 15.65 19.84 12.72
C ASP A 285 14.99 19.02 11.59
N THR A 286 15.62 18.98 10.43
CA THR A 286 15.08 18.30 9.24
C THR A 286 15.29 16.78 9.23
N ALA A 287 16.18 16.27 10.08
CA ALA A 287 16.53 14.85 10.16
C ALA A 287 16.90 14.43 11.59
N PRO A 288 15.94 14.45 12.53
CA PRO A 288 16.21 14.11 13.93
C PRO A 288 16.71 12.68 14.08
N LYS A 289 17.52 12.47 15.13
CA LYS A 289 18.10 11.16 15.45
C LYS A 289 17.01 10.11 15.77
N PRO A 290 17.27 8.82 15.50
CA PRO A 290 18.45 8.29 14.79
C PRO A 290 18.42 8.66 13.30
N ASN A 291 19.60 8.97 12.75
CA ASN A 291 19.75 9.41 11.36
C ASN A 291 21.01 8.82 10.69
N LEU A 292 21.07 8.94 9.37
CA LEU A 292 22.17 8.51 8.52
C LEU A 292 22.60 9.69 7.64
N THR A 293 23.89 9.98 7.61
CA THR A 293 24.48 10.93 6.66
C THR A 293 25.08 10.16 5.49
N ILE A 294 24.76 10.62 4.28
CA ILE A 294 25.24 10.09 2.99
C ILE A 294 26.07 11.15 2.32
N ASP A 295 27.34 10.88 2.05
CA ASP A 295 28.25 11.77 1.35
C ASP A 295 28.60 11.28 -0.08
N ALA A 296 29.42 12.05 -0.77
CA ALA A 296 29.85 11.73 -2.14
C ALA A 296 30.63 10.41 -2.26
N ASN A 297 31.30 9.93 -1.19
CA ASN A 297 32.01 8.66 -1.21
C ASN A 297 31.02 7.51 -1.13
N ASP A 298 30.01 7.62 -0.27
CA ASP A 298 28.93 6.64 -0.16
C ASP A 298 28.19 6.46 -1.49
N ILE A 299 27.92 7.56 -2.19
CA ILE A 299 27.27 7.52 -3.49
C ILE A 299 28.12 6.79 -4.52
N LYS A 300 29.42 7.01 -4.51
CA LYS A 300 30.34 6.34 -5.45
C LYS A 300 30.49 4.84 -5.19
N SER A 301 30.40 4.40 -3.92
CA SER A 301 30.62 3.01 -3.53
C SER A 301 29.34 2.20 -3.43
N ASP A 302 28.38 2.67 -2.62
CA ASP A 302 27.30 1.84 -2.10
C ASP A 302 25.89 2.34 -2.49
N LEU A 303 25.74 3.64 -2.82
CA LEU A 303 24.45 4.28 -3.01
C LEU A 303 24.36 5.06 -4.36
N PRO A 304 24.71 4.44 -5.50
CA PRO A 304 24.81 5.14 -6.79
C PRO A 304 23.47 5.69 -7.30
N PHE A 305 22.36 5.25 -6.73
CA PHE A 305 21.01 5.73 -7.05
C PHE A 305 20.63 7.02 -6.34
N VAL A 306 21.40 7.47 -5.34
CA VAL A 306 21.16 8.74 -4.63
C VAL A 306 21.77 9.89 -5.42
N ASN A 307 20.93 10.78 -5.92
CA ASN A 307 21.36 11.92 -6.76
C ASN A 307 21.46 13.21 -5.93
N LEU A 308 22.64 13.47 -5.35
CA LEU A 308 22.92 14.75 -4.70
C LEU A 308 23.04 15.87 -5.75
N PRO A 309 22.41 17.04 -5.51
CA PRO A 309 22.73 18.25 -6.27
C PRO A 309 24.20 18.68 -6.06
N ASP A 310 24.83 19.24 -7.09
CA ASP A 310 26.22 19.72 -7.03
C ASP A 310 26.46 20.79 -5.93
N SER A 311 25.40 21.43 -5.46
CA SER A 311 25.42 22.46 -4.43
C SER A 311 25.55 21.95 -2.99
N ILE A 312 25.40 20.61 -2.77
CA ILE A 312 25.45 20.01 -1.43
C ILE A 312 26.47 18.87 -1.40
N SER A 313 27.25 18.78 -0.32
CA SER A 313 28.28 17.75 -0.13
C SER A 313 27.77 16.45 0.45
N ASP A 314 26.70 16.53 1.22
CA ASP A 314 26.09 15.39 1.92
C ASP A 314 24.60 15.64 2.16
N VAL A 315 23.88 14.58 2.54
CA VAL A 315 22.48 14.63 2.95
C VAL A 315 22.27 13.74 4.16
N THR A 316 21.53 14.23 5.14
CA THR A 316 21.15 13.46 6.34
C THR A 316 19.66 13.19 6.34
N LEU A 317 19.27 11.93 6.63
CA LEU A 317 17.87 11.52 6.74
C LEU A 317 17.65 10.63 7.96
N MET A 318 16.40 10.53 8.41
CA MET A 318 16.04 9.68 9.54
C MET A 318 16.05 8.19 9.15
N VAL A 319 16.61 7.37 10.03
CA VAL A 319 16.62 5.91 9.91
C VAL A 319 16.26 5.27 11.24
N MET A 320 16.13 3.95 11.29
CA MET A 320 15.97 3.20 12.53
C MET A 320 17.33 2.94 13.20
N LYS A 321 17.30 2.90 14.52
CA LYS A 321 18.37 2.40 15.38
C LYS A 321 17.77 2.10 16.75
N GLU A 322 18.11 0.97 17.32
CA GLU A 322 17.68 0.61 18.68
C GLU A 322 18.52 1.31 19.74
N THR A 323 17.88 1.62 20.88
CA THR A 323 18.60 2.07 22.08
C THR A 323 19.37 0.92 22.72
N GLU A 324 20.49 1.22 23.36
CA GLU A 324 21.30 0.23 24.09
C GLU A 324 20.53 -0.31 25.33
N ASN A 325 19.72 0.54 25.95
CA ASN A 325 18.90 0.17 27.10
C ASN A 325 17.47 -0.13 26.64
N LEU A 326 17.15 -1.41 26.46
CA LEU A 326 15.84 -1.84 26.01
C LEU A 326 14.75 -1.40 27.00
N ARG A 327 13.66 -0.86 26.46
CA ARG A 327 12.49 -0.42 27.22
C ARG A 327 11.56 -1.58 27.54
N ASN A 328 11.04 -1.64 28.74
CA ASN A 328 9.92 -2.50 29.04
C ASN A 328 8.66 -2.00 28.33
N THR A 329 7.87 -2.91 27.77
CA THR A 329 6.60 -2.58 27.15
C THR A 329 5.45 -3.03 28.04
N TYR A 330 4.52 -2.13 28.26
CA TYR A 330 3.33 -2.37 29.08
C TYR A 330 2.07 -2.19 28.24
N VAL A 331 1.04 -2.93 28.58
CA VAL A 331 -0.31 -2.62 28.09
C VAL A 331 -0.73 -1.29 28.70
N LEU A 332 -1.14 -0.36 27.85
CA LEU A 332 -1.59 0.98 28.26
C LEU A 332 -3.11 0.98 28.41
N ASN A 333 -3.62 1.33 29.59
CA ASN A 333 -5.05 1.42 29.82
C ASN A 333 -5.70 2.42 28.85
N ARG A 334 -6.62 1.94 28.02
CA ARG A 334 -7.25 2.72 26.94
C ARG A 334 -6.23 3.42 25.99
N GLY A 335 -5.04 2.87 25.85
CA GLY A 335 -3.99 3.43 25.02
C GLY A 335 -3.29 4.68 25.58
N SER A 336 -3.56 5.06 26.83
CA SER A 336 -3.01 6.28 27.45
C SER A 336 -1.55 6.06 27.90
N TYR A 337 -0.64 6.92 27.43
CA TYR A 337 0.80 6.81 27.66
C TYR A 337 1.21 6.82 29.13
N ASP A 338 0.42 7.49 29.99
CA ASP A 338 0.66 7.67 31.42
C ASP A 338 -0.01 6.60 32.31
N SER A 339 -0.69 5.61 31.71
CA SER A 339 -1.46 4.58 32.42
C SER A 339 -0.98 3.15 32.09
N PRO A 340 0.31 2.81 32.34
CA PRO A 340 0.83 1.46 32.13
C PRO A 340 0.21 0.48 33.13
N THR A 341 -0.10 -0.74 32.68
CA THR A 341 -0.70 -1.80 33.48
C THR A 341 0.23 -3.00 33.57
N ARG A 342 0.03 -4.05 32.79
CA ARG A 342 0.83 -5.27 32.84
C ARG A 342 1.95 -5.25 31.79
N LEU A 343 3.08 -5.85 32.14
CA LEU A 343 4.21 -6.05 31.26
C LEU A 343 3.85 -7.06 30.15
N VAL A 344 4.28 -6.78 28.92
CA VAL A 344 4.18 -7.69 27.79
C VAL A 344 5.55 -7.92 27.15
N LYS A 345 5.68 -9.05 26.43
CA LYS A 345 6.84 -9.39 25.64
C LYS A 345 6.53 -9.23 24.15
N PRO A 346 7.56 -9.13 23.28
CA PRO A 346 7.37 -9.21 21.85
C PRO A 346 6.60 -10.45 21.44
N GLY A 347 5.58 -10.25 20.60
CA GLY A 347 4.68 -11.31 20.14
C GLY A 347 3.76 -10.81 19.04
N THR A 348 3.02 -11.71 18.43
CA THR A 348 2.15 -11.46 17.28
C THR A 348 0.74 -12.01 17.57
N PRO A 349 -0.30 -11.58 16.84
CA PRO A 349 -1.64 -12.15 16.98
C PRO A 349 -1.62 -13.68 16.75
N GLU A 350 -1.95 -14.46 17.78
CA GLU A 350 -1.92 -15.94 17.71
C GLU A 350 -2.90 -16.50 16.67
N THR A 351 -3.97 -15.77 16.39
CA THR A 351 -4.94 -16.16 15.37
C THR A 351 -4.34 -16.15 13.96
N VAL A 352 -3.33 -15.33 13.70
CA VAL A 352 -2.61 -15.29 12.42
C VAL A 352 -1.56 -16.40 12.38
N LEU A 353 -0.59 -16.33 13.25
CA LEU A 353 0.45 -17.33 13.43
C LEU A 353 1.10 -17.09 14.80
N LYS A 354 1.16 -18.14 15.62
CA LYS A 354 1.79 -18.03 16.93
C LYS A 354 3.27 -17.66 16.82
N PHE A 355 3.71 -16.67 17.60
CA PHE A 355 5.11 -16.29 17.69
C PHE A 355 5.91 -17.34 18.47
N ASP A 356 6.83 -18.01 17.81
CA ASP A 356 7.70 -19.01 18.42
C ASP A 356 9.06 -18.39 18.76
N GLU A 357 9.32 -18.12 20.05
CA GLU A 357 10.58 -17.54 20.54
C GLU A 357 11.82 -18.41 20.26
N GLN A 358 11.64 -19.69 19.93
CA GLN A 358 12.75 -20.57 19.50
C GLN A 358 13.10 -20.38 18.04
N LYS A 359 12.15 -19.95 17.22
CA LYS A 359 12.27 -19.74 15.77
C LYS A 359 12.61 -18.29 15.42
N TYR A 360 12.04 -17.33 16.16
CA TYR A 360 12.15 -15.90 15.87
C TYR A 360 12.81 -15.17 17.04
N SER A 361 13.76 -14.28 16.75
CA SER A 361 14.28 -13.36 17.77
C SER A 361 13.21 -12.36 18.21
N SER A 362 13.24 -11.96 19.49
CA SER A 362 12.28 -11.02 20.07
C SER A 362 12.57 -9.55 19.66
N ASP A 363 12.83 -9.32 18.38
CA ASP A 363 13.21 -8.05 17.76
C ASP A 363 12.60 -7.89 16.36
N ARG A 364 12.89 -6.78 15.67
CA ARG A 364 12.36 -6.48 14.33
C ARG A 364 12.83 -7.49 13.26
N ILE A 365 14.00 -8.14 13.43
CA ILE A 365 14.43 -9.22 12.54
C ILE A 365 13.51 -10.43 12.69
N GLY A 366 13.19 -10.81 13.94
CA GLY A 366 12.26 -11.90 14.21
C GLY A 366 10.85 -11.62 13.70
N LEU A 367 10.36 -10.38 13.87
CA LEU A 367 9.07 -9.96 13.31
C LEU A 367 9.06 -10.05 11.78
N SER A 368 10.13 -9.61 11.11
CA SER A 368 10.26 -9.72 9.66
C SER A 368 10.24 -11.17 9.19
N LYS A 369 10.99 -12.06 9.85
CA LYS A 369 10.96 -13.50 9.57
C LYS A 369 9.58 -14.11 9.78
N TRP A 370 8.84 -13.65 10.77
CA TRP A 370 7.49 -14.11 11.05
C TRP A 370 6.51 -13.69 9.93
N PHE A 371 6.63 -12.46 9.40
CA PHE A 371 5.81 -12.04 8.26
C PHE A 371 6.01 -12.94 7.03
N PHE A 372 7.24 -13.34 6.76
CA PHE A 372 7.58 -14.16 5.59
C PHE A 372 7.67 -15.66 5.88
N ASP A 373 7.16 -16.08 7.03
CA ASP A 373 7.04 -17.50 7.31
C ASP A 373 6.06 -18.16 6.31
N LYS A 374 6.44 -19.36 5.86
CA LYS A 374 5.62 -20.13 4.91
C LYS A 374 4.24 -20.52 5.44
N ASP A 375 4.08 -20.48 6.77
CA ASP A 375 2.82 -20.78 7.45
C ASP A 375 2.02 -19.51 7.78
N ASN A 376 2.55 -18.31 7.51
CA ASN A 376 1.81 -17.06 7.67
C ASN A 376 0.71 -16.95 6.60
N PRO A 377 -0.58 -16.90 6.99
CA PRO A 377 -1.68 -16.96 6.04
C PRO A 377 -1.95 -15.65 5.30
N LEU A 378 -1.43 -14.52 5.80
CA LEU A 378 -1.86 -13.19 5.36
C LEU A 378 -0.87 -12.49 4.44
N THR A 379 0.42 -12.50 4.76
CA THR A 379 1.41 -11.65 4.07
C THR A 379 1.41 -11.82 2.55
N SER A 380 1.41 -13.06 2.05
CA SER A 380 1.38 -13.31 0.61
C SER A 380 0.03 -12.92 -0.01
N ARG A 381 -1.11 -13.26 0.61
CA ARG A 381 -2.45 -12.88 0.15
C ARG A 381 -2.64 -11.38 0.07
N VAL A 382 -2.25 -10.65 1.10
CA VAL A 382 -2.36 -9.18 1.16
C VAL A 382 -1.50 -8.52 0.09
N THR A 383 -0.29 -9.03 -0.11
CA THR A 383 0.62 -8.51 -1.13
C THR A 383 0.09 -8.73 -2.54
N VAL A 384 -0.32 -9.96 -2.89
CA VAL A 384 -0.85 -10.24 -4.23
C VAL A 384 -2.17 -9.53 -4.48
N ASN A 385 -3.03 -9.39 -3.47
CA ASN A 385 -4.27 -8.64 -3.57
C ASN A 385 -4.03 -7.16 -3.90
N ARG A 386 -3.03 -6.55 -3.28
CA ARG A 386 -2.63 -5.16 -3.52
C ARG A 386 -2.01 -4.98 -4.91
N LEU A 387 -1.16 -5.90 -5.34
CA LEU A 387 -0.63 -5.91 -6.71
C LEU A 387 -1.77 -6.08 -7.73
N TRP A 388 -2.70 -7.00 -7.50
CA TRP A 388 -3.88 -7.18 -8.34
C TRP A 388 -4.71 -5.90 -8.47
N GLN A 389 -4.96 -5.22 -7.35
CA GLN A 389 -5.73 -3.97 -7.32
C GLN A 389 -5.13 -2.88 -8.22
N GLN A 390 -3.82 -2.83 -8.40
CA GLN A 390 -3.17 -1.84 -9.26
C GLN A 390 -3.60 -1.97 -10.72
N PHE A 391 -3.79 -3.22 -11.18
CA PHE A 391 -4.13 -3.53 -12.57
C PHE A 391 -5.63 -3.59 -12.83
N PHE A 392 -6.41 -4.02 -11.85
CA PHE A 392 -7.86 -4.19 -12.00
C PHE A 392 -8.69 -3.15 -11.24
N GLY A 393 -8.05 -2.26 -10.49
CA GLY A 393 -8.70 -1.15 -9.78
C GLY A 393 -9.39 -1.52 -8.49
N ILE A 394 -9.71 -2.81 -8.29
CA ILE A 394 -10.23 -3.40 -7.07
C ILE A 394 -9.47 -4.70 -6.80
N GLY A 395 -9.24 -5.02 -5.54
CA GLY A 395 -8.62 -6.28 -5.14
C GLY A 395 -9.54 -7.49 -5.32
N ILE A 396 -8.97 -8.69 -5.30
CA ILE A 396 -9.74 -9.94 -5.17
C ILE A 396 -10.53 -9.92 -3.87
N VAL A 397 -9.92 -9.35 -2.82
CA VAL A 397 -10.58 -8.86 -1.61
C VAL A 397 -10.73 -7.35 -1.76
N ALA A 398 -11.97 -6.86 -1.81
CA ALA A 398 -12.26 -5.45 -2.10
C ALA A 398 -11.87 -4.49 -0.96
N THR A 399 -11.64 -5.01 0.24
CA THR A 399 -11.15 -4.28 1.43
C THR A 399 -9.67 -4.63 1.69
N PRO A 400 -8.69 -4.02 0.99
CA PRO A 400 -7.28 -4.45 1.07
C PRO A 400 -6.60 -4.13 2.40
N ASP A 401 -7.21 -3.34 3.26
CA ASP A 401 -6.80 -3.01 4.62
C ASP A 401 -7.58 -3.77 5.70
N ASP A 402 -8.59 -4.57 5.30
CA ASP A 402 -9.37 -5.38 6.22
C ASP A 402 -9.69 -6.76 5.61
N PHE A 403 -8.88 -7.74 5.95
CA PHE A 403 -9.07 -9.17 5.67
C PHE A 403 -9.77 -9.88 6.83
N GLY A 404 -10.06 -9.15 7.91
CA GLY A 404 -10.74 -9.64 9.09
C GLY A 404 -12.24 -9.85 8.90
N SER A 405 -12.93 -10.02 10.02
CA SER A 405 -14.35 -10.39 10.06
C SER A 405 -15.28 -9.33 9.46
N GLN A 406 -14.86 -8.07 9.37
CA GLN A 406 -15.65 -6.97 8.80
C GLN A 406 -15.30 -6.70 7.34
N GLY A 407 -14.20 -7.28 6.85
CA GLY A 407 -13.77 -7.16 5.46
C GLY A 407 -14.61 -7.98 4.49
N ASN A 408 -14.42 -7.72 3.21
CA ASN A 408 -15.08 -8.48 2.16
C ASN A 408 -14.44 -9.86 2.01
N LYS A 409 -15.27 -10.84 1.64
CA LYS A 409 -14.75 -12.13 1.17
C LYS A 409 -14.13 -11.98 -0.21
N PRO A 410 -13.07 -12.74 -0.54
CA PRO A 410 -12.53 -12.75 -1.89
C PRO A 410 -13.60 -13.21 -2.90
N PHE A 411 -13.71 -12.52 -4.05
CA PHE A 411 -14.64 -12.92 -5.10
C PHE A 411 -14.25 -14.27 -5.72
N ASN A 412 -12.98 -14.61 -5.65
CA ASN A 412 -12.41 -15.88 -6.10
C ASN A 412 -11.31 -16.33 -5.11
N PRO A 413 -11.68 -17.08 -4.05
CA PRO A 413 -10.73 -17.53 -3.02
C PRO A 413 -9.60 -18.41 -3.58
N GLU A 414 -9.92 -19.29 -4.51
CA GLU A 414 -8.96 -20.21 -5.13
C GLU A 414 -7.90 -19.43 -5.93
N LEU A 415 -8.31 -18.41 -6.70
CA LEU A 415 -7.38 -17.55 -7.40
C LEU A 415 -6.46 -16.81 -6.42
N LEU A 416 -7.00 -16.27 -5.32
CA LEU A 416 -6.21 -15.56 -4.31
C LEU A 416 -5.15 -16.48 -3.71
N ASP A 417 -5.52 -17.71 -3.36
CA ASP A 417 -4.62 -18.68 -2.76
C ASP A 417 -3.57 -19.18 -3.75
N TRP A 418 -3.98 -19.42 -4.99
CA TRP A 418 -3.05 -19.80 -6.05
C TRP A 418 -2.00 -18.71 -6.31
N LEU A 419 -2.43 -17.45 -6.40
CA LEU A 419 -1.54 -16.31 -6.58
C LEU A 419 -0.59 -16.15 -5.38
N ALA A 420 -1.11 -16.22 -4.15
CA ALA A 420 -0.34 -16.09 -2.93
C ALA A 420 0.72 -17.19 -2.81
N HIS A 421 0.30 -18.44 -3.02
CA HIS A 421 1.21 -19.59 -2.99
C HIS A 421 2.27 -19.52 -4.10
N THR A 422 1.88 -19.13 -5.32
CA THR A 422 2.80 -19.03 -6.46
C THR A 422 3.81 -17.91 -6.25
N PHE A 423 3.38 -16.74 -5.80
CA PHE A 423 4.26 -15.61 -5.53
C PHE A 423 5.31 -15.93 -4.47
N GLN A 424 4.88 -16.57 -3.37
CA GLN A 424 5.78 -16.95 -2.28
C GLN A 424 6.73 -18.08 -2.66
N ASN A 425 6.23 -19.17 -3.26
CA ASN A 425 6.98 -20.44 -3.37
C ASN A 425 7.58 -20.69 -4.76
N LYS A 426 6.90 -20.31 -5.87
CA LYS A 426 7.40 -20.52 -7.24
C LYS A 426 8.19 -19.33 -7.77
N ASP A 427 7.74 -18.12 -7.42
CA ASP A 427 8.35 -16.88 -7.89
C ASP A 427 9.39 -16.35 -6.89
N ASN A 428 9.51 -16.91 -5.68
CA ASN A 428 10.43 -16.44 -4.65
C ASN A 428 10.34 -14.91 -4.43
N TRP A 429 9.11 -14.42 -4.32
CA TRP A 429 8.81 -13.02 -4.10
C TRP A 429 9.25 -12.06 -5.23
N ASP A 430 9.43 -12.55 -6.45
CA ASP A 430 9.79 -11.78 -7.63
C ASP A 430 8.58 -10.97 -8.13
N THR A 431 8.62 -9.66 -7.89
CA THR A 431 7.50 -8.74 -8.21
C THR A 431 7.33 -8.54 -9.71
N LYS A 432 8.43 -8.41 -10.50
CA LYS A 432 8.33 -8.22 -11.95
C LYS A 432 7.74 -9.46 -12.62
N LYS A 433 8.18 -10.64 -12.22
CA LYS A 433 7.65 -11.91 -12.74
C LYS A 433 6.16 -12.07 -12.43
N PHE A 434 5.75 -11.72 -11.21
CA PHE A 434 4.34 -11.76 -10.81
C PHE A 434 3.49 -10.78 -11.62
N ILE A 435 3.95 -9.55 -11.79
CA ILE A 435 3.29 -8.52 -12.60
C ILE A 435 3.21 -8.95 -14.06
N LYS A 436 4.31 -9.48 -14.64
CA LYS A 436 4.30 -10.02 -16.00
C LYS A 436 3.21 -11.07 -16.20
N ARG A 437 3.03 -11.98 -15.21
CA ARG A 437 1.95 -12.97 -15.26
C ARG A 437 0.56 -12.32 -15.33
N ILE A 438 0.32 -11.26 -14.56
CA ILE A 438 -0.96 -10.53 -14.61
C ILE A 438 -1.17 -9.90 -15.98
N VAL A 439 -0.22 -9.10 -16.47
CA VAL A 439 -0.40 -8.32 -17.69
C VAL A 439 -0.37 -9.15 -18.97
N MET A 440 0.18 -10.36 -18.91
CA MET A 440 0.16 -11.33 -20.01
C MET A 440 -1.13 -12.17 -20.06
N SER A 441 -1.96 -12.15 -19.00
CA SER A 441 -3.22 -12.90 -18.97
C SER A 441 -4.24 -12.36 -19.98
N SER A 442 -5.10 -13.23 -20.49
CA SER A 442 -6.26 -12.82 -21.29
C SER A 442 -7.21 -11.94 -20.49
N THR A 443 -7.34 -12.20 -19.21
CA THR A 443 -8.10 -11.39 -18.24
C THR A 443 -7.67 -9.92 -18.27
N TYR A 444 -6.38 -9.62 -18.28
CA TYR A 444 -5.87 -8.26 -18.37
C TYR A 444 -6.02 -7.68 -19.78
N ARG A 445 -5.81 -8.50 -20.81
CA ARG A 445 -5.85 -8.06 -22.21
C ARG A 445 -7.25 -7.91 -22.78
N GLN A 446 -8.30 -8.30 -22.05
CA GLN A 446 -9.69 -8.12 -22.45
C GLN A 446 -10.02 -6.68 -22.85
N SER A 447 -10.97 -6.53 -23.76
CA SER A 447 -11.61 -5.25 -24.05
C SER A 447 -12.40 -4.71 -22.85
N SER A 448 -12.42 -3.39 -22.72
CA SER A 448 -13.25 -2.69 -21.74
C SER A 448 -14.68 -2.42 -22.21
N LYS A 449 -15.06 -2.94 -23.39
CA LYS A 449 -16.43 -2.88 -23.91
C LYS A 449 -17.31 -3.88 -23.14
N ILE A 450 -18.38 -3.38 -22.52
CA ILE A 450 -19.26 -4.20 -21.66
C ILE A 450 -20.35 -4.84 -22.54
N LYS A 451 -20.46 -6.16 -22.53
CA LYS A 451 -21.59 -6.88 -23.12
C LYS A 451 -22.85 -6.61 -22.29
N LYS A 452 -23.98 -6.32 -22.95
CA LYS A 452 -25.24 -5.98 -22.27
C LYS A 452 -25.69 -7.08 -21.30
N GLU A 453 -25.52 -8.32 -21.67
CA GLU A 453 -25.87 -9.50 -20.87
C GLU A 453 -25.03 -9.54 -19.58
N ASN A 454 -23.72 -9.37 -19.68
CA ASN A 454 -22.82 -9.37 -18.54
C ASN A 454 -23.16 -8.22 -17.57
N ARG A 455 -23.49 -7.02 -18.09
CA ARG A 455 -23.87 -5.87 -17.26
C ARG A 455 -25.15 -6.10 -16.46
N LEU A 456 -26.08 -6.88 -16.98
CA LEU A 456 -27.31 -7.22 -16.25
C LEU A 456 -27.07 -8.22 -15.12
N MET A 457 -26.07 -9.10 -15.26
CA MET A 457 -25.72 -10.12 -14.28
C MET A 457 -24.71 -9.65 -13.24
N ASP A 458 -23.79 -8.78 -13.64
CA ASP A 458 -22.70 -8.25 -12.80
C ASP A 458 -22.46 -6.77 -13.17
N SER A 459 -23.23 -5.85 -12.57
CA SER A 459 -23.17 -4.41 -12.86
C SER A 459 -21.80 -3.79 -12.50
N ASP A 460 -21.14 -4.35 -11.50
CA ASP A 460 -19.88 -3.85 -10.94
C ASP A 460 -18.65 -4.53 -11.54
N ASN A 461 -18.88 -5.48 -12.48
CA ASN A 461 -17.82 -6.27 -13.10
C ASN A 461 -16.92 -7.00 -12.10
N THR A 462 -17.52 -7.49 -11.02
CA THR A 462 -16.83 -8.19 -9.92
C THR A 462 -16.08 -9.42 -10.43
N TYR A 463 -16.66 -10.13 -11.41
CA TYR A 463 -16.10 -11.36 -11.95
C TYR A 463 -15.18 -11.15 -13.17
N LEU A 464 -14.90 -9.89 -13.53
CA LEU A 464 -13.98 -9.51 -14.61
C LEU A 464 -14.34 -10.09 -15.98
N ALA A 465 -15.63 -10.03 -16.34
CA ALA A 465 -16.08 -10.40 -17.68
C ALA A 465 -15.58 -9.45 -18.79
N ASN A 466 -15.06 -8.30 -18.42
CA ASN A 466 -14.37 -7.33 -19.27
C ASN A 466 -13.29 -6.60 -18.45
N TYR A 467 -12.32 -5.98 -19.11
CA TYR A 467 -11.34 -5.16 -18.40
C TYR A 467 -12.01 -3.93 -17.75
N PRO A 468 -11.77 -3.66 -16.47
CA PRO A 468 -12.40 -2.52 -15.79
C PRO A 468 -11.82 -1.19 -16.28
N ARG A 469 -12.67 -0.21 -16.55
CA ARG A 469 -12.24 1.15 -16.86
C ARG A 469 -11.77 1.83 -15.59
N GLN A 470 -10.52 2.26 -15.58
CA GLN A 470 -9.93 2.93 -14.44
C GLN A 470 -9.65 4.40 -14.77
N LYS A 471 -9.81 5.25 -13.75
CA LYS A 471 -9.36 6.63 -13.78
C LYS A 471 -7.85 6.67 -13.52
N LEU A 472 -7.14 7.50 -14.25
CA LEU A 472 -5.71 7.76 -13.98
C LEU A 472 -5.54 8.39 -12.60
N SER A 473 -4.45 8.07 -11.91
CA SER A 473 -4.10 8.72 -10.64
C SER A 473 -3.75 10.20 -10.84
N ALA A 474 -3.75 10.97 -9.76
CA ALA A 474 -3.39 12.38 -9.79
C ALA A 474 -2.03 12.62 -10.46
N GLU A 475 -1.05 11.80 -10.10
CA GLU A 475 0.29 11.86 -10.68
C GLU A 475 0.27 11.57 -12.19
N MET A 476 -0.45 10.53 -12.61
CA MET A 476 -0.56 10.15 -14.02
C MET A 476 -1.26 11.23 -14.86
N ILE A 477 -2.28 11.91 -14.31
CA ILE A 477 -2.99 12.98 -15.02
C ILE A 477 -2.03 14.12 -15.36
N ARG A 478 -1.25 14.59 -14.39
CA ARG A 478 -0.27 15.65 -14.60
C ARG A 478 0.88 15.17 -15.49
N ASP A 479 1.45 14.01 -15.21
CA ASP A 479 2.58 13.46 -15.97
C ASP A 479 2.19 13.18 -17.42
N ASN A 480 0.95 12.75 -17.68
CA ASN A 480 0.42 12.60 -19.05
C ASN A 480 0.37 13.95 -19.80
N ALA A 481 -0.15 15.01 -19.16
CA ALA A 481 -0.20 16.34 -19.77
C ALA A 481 1.21 16.86 -20.12
N LEU A 482 2.16 16.71 -19.22
CA LEU A 482 3.56 17.10 -19.45
C LEU A 482 4.24 16.24 -20.52
N SER A 483 3.99 14.92 -20.52
CA SER A 483 4.60 14.01 -21.47
C SER A 483 4.09 14.24 -22.89
N THR A 484 2.77 14.34 -23.09
CA THR A 484 2.17 14.54 -24.42
C THR A 484 2.48 15.92 -25.01
N SER A 485 2.73 16.93 -24.16
CA SER A 485 3.15 18.27 -24.59
C SER A 485 4.67 18.40 -24.79
N GLY A 486 5.47 17.33 -24.58
CA GLY A 486 6.92 17.36 -24.68
C GLY A 486 7.65 18.14 -23.59
N MET A 487 6.94 18.50 -22.50
CA MET A 487 7.49 19.31 -21.40
C MET A 487 8.06 18.45 -20.27
N LEU A 488 7.78 17.16 -20.21
CA LEU A 488 8.17 16.30 -19.10
C LEU A 488 9.70 16.15 -19.01
N VAL A 489 10.25 16.48 -17.84
CA VAL A 489 11.66 16.25 -17.53
C VAL A 489 11.82 14.91 -16.83
N GLN A 490 12.47 13.96 -17.51
CA GLN A 490 12.70 12.59 -17.05
C GLN A 490 14.02 12.48 -16.26
N LYS A 491 14.11 13.21 -15.16
CA LYS A 491 15.24 13.10 -14.22
C LYS A 491 14.83 12.25 -13.01
N ILE A 492 15.51 11.12 -12.80
CA ILE A 492 15.21 10.19 -11.71
C ILE A 492 15.94 10.61 -10.44
N GLY A 493 15.25 10.48 -9.29
CA GLY A 493 15.82 10.72 -7.97
C GLY A 493 16.14 12.18 -7.65
N GLY A 494 16.80 12.39 -6.53
CA GLY A 494 17.18 13.71 -6.02
C GLY A 494 16.06 14.42 -5.23
N PRO A 495 16.32 15.62 -4.71
CA PRO A 495 15.39 16.37 -3.88
C PRO A 495 14.01 16.56 -4.50
N SER A 496 12.99 16.69 -3.64
CA SER A 496 11.64 17.04 -4.05
C SER A 496 11.60 18.46 -4.62
N VAL A 497 10.68 18.67 -5.60
CA VAL A 497 10.54 19.92 -6.36
C VAL A 497 9.22 20.61 -6.06
N LYS A 498 9.17 21.91 -6.28
CA LYS A 498 8.00 22.76 -6.04
C LYS A 498 7.44 23.32 -7.36
N PRO A 499 6.62 22.53 -8.10
CA PRO A 499 6.00 22.97 -9.35
C PRO A 499 5.00 24.10 -9.12
N MET A 500 4.37 24.58 -10.20
CA MET A 500 3.34 25.63 -10.10
C MET A 500 2.18 25.21 -9.20
N GLN A 501 1.76 26.12 -8.33
CA GLN A 501 0.51 26.02 -7.56
C GLN A 501 -0.05 27.42 -7.29
N PRO A 502 -1.33 27.56 -6.86
CA PRO A 502 -1.87 28.85 -6.47
C PRO A 502 -1.03 29.55 -5.39
N PRO A 503 -0.77 30.86 -5.52
CA PRO A 503 0.04 31.60 -4.55
C PRO A 503 -0.65 31.68 -3.18
N ASN A 504 0.13 31.92 -2.12
CA ASN A 504 -0.29 32.18 -0.74
C ASN A 504 -1.00 31.03 0.01
N LEU A 505 -1.24 29.87 -0.58
CA LEU A 505 -1.91 28.74 0.09
C LEU A 505 -1.23 28.33 1.41
N TRP A 506 0.09 28.20 1.39
CA TRP A 506 0.82 27.84 2.60
C TRP A 506 0.70 28.91 3.68
N ASN A 507 0.84 30.19 3.31
CA ASN A 507 0.73 31.32 4.23
C ASN A 507 -0.68 31.43 4.85
N GLU A 508 -1.73 31.18 4.09
CA GLU A 508 -3.11 31.19 4.57
C GLU A 508 -3.36 30.11 5.63
N VAL A 509 -2.84 28.90 5.41
CA VAL A 509 -3.02 27.77 6.35
C VAL A 509 -2.15 27.95 7.59
N THR A 510 -0.94 28.47 7.45
CA THR A 510 0.00 28.65 8.58
C THR A 510 -0.24 29.96 9.36
N GLY A 511 -1.14 30.84 8.89
CA GLY A 511 -1.37 32.14 9.51
C GLY A 511 -0.15 33.05 9.53
N GLY A 512 0.80 32.83 8.60
CA GLY A 512 2.08 33.56 8.53
C GLY A 512 3.15 33.05 9.50
N GLY A 513 2.83 32.06 10.36
CA GLY A 513 3.78 31.27 11.14
C GLY A 513 4.23 30.04 10.36
N GLY A 514 5.23 29.30 10.85
CA GLY A 514 5.62 28.02 10.24
C GLY A 514 7.02 27.98 9.63
N GLY A 515 7.90 28.85 10.07
CA GLY A 515 9.35 28.81 9.75
C GLY A 515 9.65 28.75 8.25
N SER A 516 10.54 27.87 7.85
CA SER A 516 10.99 27.70 6.45
C SER A 516 9.90 27.33 5.47
N LEU A 517 8.78 26.73 5.92
CA LEU A 517 7.65 26.34 5.10
C LEU A 517 6.41 27.24 5.25
N ALA A 518 6.57 28.48 5.75
CA ALA A 518 5.50 29.47 5.81
C ALA A 518 5.02 29.89 4.41
N PHE A 519 5.94 29.97 3.46
CA PHE A 519 5.67 30.41 2.09
C PHE A 519 6.08 29.33 1.08
N TYR A 520 5.27 29.17 0.06
CA TYR A 520 5.62 28.34 -1.08
C TYR A 520 6.52 29.14 -2.05
N VAL A 521 7.76 28.73 -2.15
CA VAL A 521 8.68 29.27 -3.15
C VAL A 521 8.73 28.29 -4.32
N GLN A 522 8.09 28.66 -5.42
CA GLN A 522 8.06 27.87 -6.64
C GLN A 522 9.47 27.72 -7.23
N ASP A 523 9.81 26.53 -7.70
CA ASP A 523 11.06 26.28 -8.41
C ASP A 523 11.06 26.94 -9.81
N THR A 524 12.20 26.87 -10.49
CA THR A 524 12.40 27.41 -11.84
C THR A 524 13.01 26.35 -12.76
N GLY A 525 12.94 26.60 -14.08
CA GLY A 525 13.54 25.73 -15.09
C GLY A 525 12.95 24.31 -15.09
N ASP A 526 13.80 23.33 -15.28
CA ASP A 526 13.44 21.90 -15.40
C ASP A 526 12.68 21.35 -14.19
N ASN A 527 12.93 21.87 -12.99
CA ASN A 527 12.27 21.44 -11.76
C ASN A 527 10.75 21.63 -11.78
N LEU A 528 10.23 22.57 -12.56
CA LEU A 528 8.80 22.77 -12.74
C LEU A 528 8.09 21.59 -13.44
N TYR A 529 8.84 20.85 -14.25
CA TYR A 529 8.31 19.85 -15.19
C TYR A 529 8.73 18.42 -14.88
N ARG A 530 9.35 18.20 -13.71
CA ARG A 530 9.66 16.83 -13.25
C ARG A 530 8.41 16.03 -12.99
N ARG A 531 8.54 14.70 -12.97
CA ARG A 531 7.44 13.77 -12.64
C ARG A 531 6.81 14.10 -11.30
N SER A 532 5.51 13.91 -11.21
CA SER A 532 4.69 14.22 -10.03
C SER A 532 5.10 13.48 -8.77
N LEU A 533 5.76 12.32 -8.89
CA LEU A 533 6.37 11.60 -7.77
C LEU A 533 7.34 12.47 -6.96
N TYR A 534 8.00 13.40 -7.60
CA TYR A 534 9.00 14.29 -6.99
C TYR A 534 8.41 15.59 -6.45
N THR A 535 7.11 15.83 -6.56
CA THR A 535 6.47 17.02 -6.01
C THR A 535 6.59 17.05 -4.50
N PHE A 536 7.05 18.19 -3.95
CA PHE A 536 7.21 18.41 -2.51
C PHE A 536 5.88 18.21 -1.77
N TRP A 537 5.87 17.29 -0.82
CA TRP A 537 4.66 16.90 -0.08
C TRP A 537 4.65 17.50 1.32
N LYS A 538 4.07 18.72 1.47
CA LYS A 538 3.78 19.30 2.79
C LYS A 538 2.50 18.68 3.35
N ARG A 539 2.57 18.07 4.54
CA ARG A 539 1.46 17.27 5.09
C ARG A 539 0.23 18.08 5.45
N THR A 540 0.43 19.28 6.06
CA THR A 540 -0.68 20.17 6.42
C THR A 540 -1.30 20.87 5.20
N VAL A 541 -0.56 20.99 4.11
CA VAL A 541 -1.02 21.59 2.84
C VAL A 541 -0.50 20.76 1.66
N PRO A 542 -1.04 19.55 1.44
CA PRO A 542 -0.63 18.72 0.31
C PRO A 542 -0.87 19.44 -1.03
N PRO A 543 -0.16 19.05 -2.11
CA PRO A 543 -0.28 19.71 -3.41
C PRO A 543 -1.73 19.75 -3.89
N PRO A 544 -2.33 20.95 -4.12
CA PRO A 544 -3.77 21.10 -4.37
C PRO A 544 -4.26 20.32 -5.58
N SER A 545 -3.49 20.32 -6.67
CA SER A 545 -3.82 19.59 -7.88
C SER A 545 -3.87 18.07 -7.64
N MET A 546 -3.02 17.53 -6.75
CA MET A 546 -3.05 16.12 -6.38
C MET A 546 -4.29 15.78 -5.56
N MET A 547 -4.65 16.64 -4.61
CA MET A 547 -5.83 16.45 -3.75
C MET A 547 -7.13 16.50 -4.54
N ILE A 548 -7.24 17.40 -5.53
CA ILE A 548 -8.40 17.48 -6.43
C ILE A 548 -8.62 16.16 -7.20
N PHE A 549 -7.53 15.45 -7.52
CA PHE A 549 -7.57 14.17 -8.23
C PHE A 549 -7.40 12.95 -7.30
N ASP A 550 -7.89 13.06 -6.07
CA ASP A 550 -8.03 11.96 -5.10
C ASP A 550 -6.72 11.36 -4.59
N ALA A 551 -5.62 12.10 -4.57
CA ALA A 551 -4.43 11.67 -3.87
C ALA A 551 -4.69 11.64 -2.34
N PRO A 552 -4.16 10.68 -1.56
CA PRO A 552 -4.32 10.65 -0.12
C PRO A 552 -3.46 11.73 0.55
N THR A 553 -3.84 12.17 1.76
CA THR A 553 -3.06 13.15 2.54
C THR A 553 -1.68 12.64 2.96
N ARG A 554 -1.51 11.32 3.04
CA ARG A 554 -0.32 10.64 3.58
C ARG A 554 -0.07 10.92 5.07
N ASP A 555 -1.11 11.28 5.80
CA ASP A 555 -1.07 11.36 7.26
C ASP A 555 -1.02 9.98 7.90
N PHE A 556 -1.68 9.02 7.26
CA PHE A 556 -1.76 7.63 7.67
C PHE A 556 -1.48 6.71 6.48
N CYS A 557 -1.20 5.44 6.75
CA CYS A 557 -1.08 4.40 5.74
C CYS A 557 -2.39 4.30 4.92
N ALA A 558 -2.31 4.51 3.61
CA ALA A 558 -3.44 4.52 2.69
C ALA A 558 -3.35 3.39 1.65
N PRO A 559 -3.91 2.20 1.90
CA PRO A 559 -3.93 1.09 0.94
C PRO A 559 -4.87 1.30 -0.24
N VAL A 560 -5.83 2.22 -0.09
CA VAL A 560 -6.85 2.54 -1.11
C VAL A 560 -6.92 4.04 -1.31
N ARG A 561 -6.96 4.47 -2.57
CA ARG A 561 -7.35 5.83 -2.96
C ARG A 561 -8.82 5.89 -3.30
N GLN A 562 -9.49 6.95 -2.91
CA GLN A 562 -10.83 7.27 -3.41
C GLN A 562 -10.77 7.48 -4.93
N LYS A 563 -11.89 7.25 -5.62
CA LYS A 563 -12.04 7.48 -7.06
C LYS A 563 -13.33 8.26 -7.28
N THR A 564 -13.20 9.59 -7.25
CA THR A 564 -14.35 10.49 -7.44
C THR A 564 -14.37 11.06 -8.87
N SER A 565 -15.52 11.50 -9.33
CA SER A 565 -15.66 12.27 -10.56
C SER A 565 -16.45 13.52 -10.23
N THR A 566 -15.74 14.65 -10.10
CA THR A 566 -16.34 15.92 -9.64
C THR A 566 -16.20 17.02 -10.70
N PRO A 567 -17.12 18.00 -10.72
CA PRO A 567 -16.98 19.18 -11.58
C PRO A 567 -15.68 19.96 -11.34
N LEU A 568 -15.17 19.94 -10.09
CA LEU A 568 -13.92 20.60 -9.73
C LEU A 568 -12.70 20.02 -10.47
N GLN A 569 -12.68 18.71 -10.71
CA GLN A 569 -11.63 18.07 -11.49
C GLN A 569 -11.62 18.56 -12.94
N SER A 570 -12.80 18.68 -13.57
CA SER A 570 -12.91 19.24 -14.91
C SER A 570 -12.49 20.71 -14.94
N LEU A 571 -12.90 21.48 -13.92
CA LEU A 571 -12.52 22.89 -13.80
C LEU A 571 -11.01 23.07 -13.63
N ALA A 572 -10.36 22.21 -12.84
CA ALA A 572 -8.90 22.21 -12.67
C ALA A 572 -8.19 21.94 -14.00
N LEU A 573 -8.60 20.92 -14.78
CA LEU A 573 -8.01 20.65 -16.09
C LEU A 573 -8.14 21.82 -17.07
N MET A 574 -9.19 22.63 -16.95
CA MET A 574 -9.43 23.78 -17.82
C MET A 574 -8.70 25.05 -17.40
N ASN A 575 -8.46 25.25 -16.09
CA ASN A 575 -8.02 26.54 -15.56
C ASN A 575 -6.67 26.53 -14.83
N ASP A 576 -6.17 25.35 -14.41
CA ASP A 576 -4.85 25.30 -13.77
C ASP A 576 -3.77 25.68 -14.78
N PRO A 577 -2.89 26.64 -14.45
CA PRO A 577 -1.85 27.12 -15.36
C PRO A 577 -0.94 26.01 -15.92
N GLN A 578 -0.71 24.92 -15.18
CA GLN A 578 0.10 23.81 -15.64
C GLN A 578 -0.54 23.08 -16.85
N TYR A 579 -1.86 22.85 -16.78
CA TYR A 579 -2.59 22.17 -17.86
C TYR A 579 -2.80 23.10 -19.06
N GLN A 580 -3.03 24.40 -18.82
CA GLN A 580 -3.11 25.39 -19.89
C GLN A 580 -1.80 25.49 -20.65
N LEU A 581 -0.66 25.60 -19.94
CA LEU A 581 0.66 25.66 -20.56
C LEU A 581 1.00 24.38 -21.35
N ALA A 582 0.61 23.21 -20.83
CA ALA A 582 0.78 21.95 -21.53
C ALA A 582 -0.07 21.91 -22.82
N ALA A 583 -1.33 22.38 -22.78
CA ALA A 583 -2.18 22.48 -23.95
C ALA A 583 -1.65 23.45 -25.01
N GLU A 584 -1.15 24.62 -24.59
CA GLU A 584 -0.52 25.58 -25.50
C GLU A 584 0.72 24.99 -26.18
N ASN A 585 1.53 24.25 -25.43
CA ASN A 585 2.73 23.63 -25.97
C ASN A 585 2.40 22.49 -26.94
N LEU A 586 1.38 21.69 -26.63
CA LEU A 586 0.90 20.61 -27.49
C LEU A 586 0.30 21.15 -28.82
N SER A 587 -0.26 22.38 -28.83
CA SER A 587 -0.84 22.99 -30.02
C SER A 587 0.18 23.56 -31.02
N LYS A 588 1.43 23.69 -30.64
CA LYS A 588 2.56 24.16 -31.48
C LYS A 588 3.19 23.02 -32.24
#